data_19bab3d76bb908801ea107e27116fbcd
#
_entry.id   19bab3d76bb908801ea107e27116fbcd
#
_cell.length_a   1.000
_cell.length_b   1.000
_cell.length_c   1.000
_cell.angle_alpha   90.00
_cell.angle_beta   90.00
_cell.angle_gamma   90.00
#
_symmetry.space_group_name_H-M   'P 1'
#
loop_
_entity.id
_entity.type
_entity.pdbx_description
1 polymer ?
#
loop_
_entity_poly.entity_id
_entity_poly.type
_entity_poly.pdbx_seq_one_letter_code
_entity_poly.pdbx_strand_id
1 'polypeptide(L)'
;EGVEFKRGIVRRLPRTFTDHNGRDHRVAYEFTAVEANGAASPYHTETEGDDYVLYVGEKDTYLDPGDYAYTITYTTKGQVGFFPDFDEIYWNVNGNGWAFMVDSISALIHLPAAAQVKQTACYTGVLGSTETDCRDSIIDPRTVFFRGRTMGLYEGLTVAVGFQKGVVAEPPPPTFWEKHAVPLVGGFITLLLLLY
;
A
#
# COMPACT_ATOMS: atom_id res chain seq x y z
N GLU A 1 22.32 -11.95 -7.52
CA GLU A 1 21.31 -12.79 -6.87
C GLU A 1 21.71 -13.11 -5.44
N GLY A 2 20.88 -12.84 -4.48
CA GLY A 2 20.93 -13.49 -3.18
C GLY A 2 21.64 -12.78 -2.03
N VAL A 3 22.08 -11.54 -2.15
CA VAL A 3 22.67 -10.85 -0.99
C VAL A 3 21.59 -10.29 -0.05
N GLU A 4 20.42 -9.95 -0.57
CA GLU A 4 19.33 -9.31 0.20
C GLU A 4 18.28 -10.29 0.74
N PHE A 5 18.22 -11.52 0.23
CA PHE A 5 17.24 -12.55 0.64
C PHE A 5 17.82 -13.64 1.53
N LYS A 6 18.89 -13.39 2.23
CA LYS A 6 19.52 -14.42 3.05
C LYS A 6 18.66 -15.00 4.16
N ARG A 7 17.63 -14.24 4.61
CA ARG A 7 16.80 -14.60 5.77
C ARG A 7 15.30 -14.53 5.49
N GLY A 8 14.90 -14.33 4.23
CA GLY A 8 13.52 -14.12 3.82
C GLY A 8 13.33 -12.80 3.10
N ILE A 9 12.10 -12.31 3.03
CA ILE A 9 11.77 -11.06 2.32
C ILE A 9 11.37 -9.95 3.28
N VAL A 10 11.55 -8.70 2.83
CA VAL A 10 11.15 -7.50 3.57
C VAL A 10 10.12 -6.74 2.74
N ARG A 11 8.93 -6.49 3.28
CA ARG A 11 7.88 -5.71 2.64
C ARG A 11 7.67 -4.40 3.38
N ARG A 12 7.85 -3.28 2.68
CA ARG A 12 7.53 -1.95 3.17
C ARG A 12 6.13 -1.56 2.73
N LEU A 13 5.33 -1.05 3.65
CA LEU A 13 3.95 -0.62 3.44
C LEU A 13 3.80 0.79 4.01
N PRO A 14 3.34 1.79 3.25
CA PRO A 14 3.20 3.15 3.73
C PRO A 14 2.12 3.24 4.83
N ARG A 15 2.42 3.94 5.91
CA ARG A 15 1.48 4.20 7.02
C ARG A 15 0.63 5.43 6.80
N THR A 16 1.05 6.28 5.89
CA THR A 16 0.34 7.51 5.54
C THR A 16 0.31 7.66 4.02
N PHE A 17 -0.74 8.24 3.51
CA PHE A 17 -0.78 8.77 2.16
C PHE A 17 -1.55 10.09 2.14
N THR A 18 -1.18 10.98 1.24
CA THR A 18 -1.88 12.24 1.03
C THR A 18 -2.84 12.07 -0.14
N ASP A 19 -4.14 12.35 0.08
CA ASP A 19 -5.16 12.28 -0.96
C ASP A 19 -5.08 13.48 -1.93
N HIS A 20 -5.89 13.45 -2.98
CA HIS A 20 -5.97 14.52 -3.98
C HIS A 20 -6.40 15.89 -3.42
N ASN A 21 -7.00 15.93 -2.23
CA ASN A 21 -7.38 17.16 -1.52
C ASN A 21 -6.27 17.65 -0.59
N GLY A 22 -5.10 17.01 -0.59
CA GLY A 22 -3.98 17.32 0.30
C GLY A 22 -4.21 16.87 1.74
N ARG A 23 -5.09 15.91 1.99
CA ARG A 23 -5.33 15.36 3.33
C ARG A 23 -4.50 14.12 3.56
N ASP A 24 -3.86 14.07 4.71
CA ASP A 24 -3.11 12.90 5.15
C ASP A 24 -4.04 11.87 5.77
N HIS A 25 -3.97 10.66 5.25
CA HIS A 25 -4.68 9.49 5.74
C HIS A 25 -3.71 8.53 6.41
N ARG A 26 -4.10 8.01 7.57
CA ARG A 26 -3.38 6.93 8.22
C ARG A 26 -3.90 5.59 7.73
N VAL A 27 -2.98 4.72 7.38
CA VAL A 27 -3.26 3.36 6.93
C VAL A 27 -2.93 2.39 8.06
N ALA A 28 -3.85 1.49 8.34
CA ALA A 28 -3.66 0.40 9.28
C ALA A 28 -3.59 -0.93 8.52
N TYR A 29 -2.69 -1.81 8.95
CA TYR A 29 -2.51 -3.16 8.40
C TYR A 29 -2.70 -4.19 9.50
N GLU A 30 -3.41 -5.25 9.18
CA GLU A 30 -3.60 -6.42 10.04
C GLU A 30 -3.25 -7.68 9.22
N PHE A 31 -2.11 -8.31 9.54
CA PHE A 31 -1.67 -9.52 8.87
C PHE A 31 -2.44 -10.73 9.42
N THR A 32 -3.12 -11.45 8.53
CA THR A 32 -3.92 -12.62 8.89
C THR A 32 -3.22 -13.94 8.57
N ALA A 33 -2.34 -13.96 7.56
CA ALA A 33 -1.48 -15.10 7.28
C ALA A 33 -0.19 -14.64 6.58
N VAL A 34 0.92 -15.24 6.97
CA VAL A 34 2.22 -15.10 6.29
C VAL A 34 2.79 -16.50 6.09
N GLU A 35 3.07 -16.85 4.85
CA GLU A 35 3.47 -18.19 4.45
C GLU A 35 4.73 -18.15 3.58
N ALA A 36 5.55 -19.18 3.69
CA ALA A 36 6.64 -19.49 2.77
C ALA A 36 6.47 -20.91 2.26
N ASN A 37 6.47 -21.11 0.95
CA ASN A 37 6.26 -22.40 0.29
C ASN A 37 4.98 -23.14 0.76
N GLY A 38 3.90 -22.38 1.04
CA GLY A 38 2.61 -22.91 1.48
C GLY A 38 2.54 -23.36 2.96
N ALA A 39 3.58 -23.10 3.75
CA ALA A 39 3.59 -23.32 5.19
C ALA A 39 3.67 -21.99 5.95
N ALA A 40 3.08 -21.91 7.14
CA ALA A 40 3.17 -20.73 7.99
C ALA A 40 4.65 -20.36 8.24
N SER A 41 4.98 -19.10 8.02
CA SER A 41 6.33 -18.55 8.19
C SER A 41 6.38 -17.63 9.39
N PRO A 42 7.43 -17.68 10.22
CA PRO A 42 7.66 -16.67 11.23
C PRO A 42 7.83 -15.30 10.56
N TYR A 43 7.34 -14.28 11.23
CA TYR A 43 7.50 -12.89 10.79
C TYR A 43 7.49 -11.95 11.98
N HIS A 44 8.03 -10.78 11.80
CA HIS A 44 7.85 -9.67 12.74
C HIS A 44 7.65 -8.36 11.96
N THR A 45 7.20 -7.34 12.67
CA THR A 45 6.90 -6.04 12.08
C THR A 45 7.59 -4.94 12.86
N GLU A 46 8.09 -3.94 12.15
CA GLU A 46 8.70 -2.75 12.73
C GLU A 46 8.10 -1.50 12.10
N THR A 47 8.28 -0.36 12.75
CA THR A 47 7.96 0.94 12.19
C THR A 47 9.25 1.66 11.89
N GLU A 48 9.48 1.99 10.63
CA GLU A 48 10.66 2.72 10.17
C GLU A 48 10.22 3.98 9.42
N GLY A 49 10.34 5.13 10.05
CA GLY A 49 9.82 6.38 9.50
C GLY A 49 8.31 6.31 9.25
N ASP A 50 7.90 6.57 8.03
CA ASP A 50 6.49 6.51 7.60
C ASP A 50 6.09 5.13 7.05
N ASP A 51 6.94 4.12 7.18
CA ASP A 51 6.65 2.77 6.72
C ASP A 51 6.34 1.82 7.88
N TYR A 52 5.44 0.89 7.61
CA TYR A 52 5.24 -0.33 8.35
C TYR A 52 6.00 -1.44 7.63
N VAL A 53 7.04 -1.97 8.26
CA VAL A 53 7.96 -2.91 7.64
C VAL A 53 7.67 -4.31 8.15
N LEU A 54 7.34 -5.22 7.25
CA LEU A 54 7.15 -6.63 7.52
C LEU A 54 8.40 -7.40 7.11
N TYR A 55 9.01 -8.07 8.06
CA TYR A 55 10.10 -9.02 7.87
C TYR A 55 9.56 -10.44 7.91
N VAL A 56 9.66 -11.17 6.83
CA VAL A 56 9.22 -12.57 6.73
C VAL A 56 10.44 -13.48 6.80
N GLY A 57 10.44 -14.40 7.74
CA GLY A 57 11.56 -15.31 8.05
C GLY A 57 12.10 -15.09 9.46
N GLU A 58 13.13 -15.82 9.82
CA GLU A 58 13.78 -15.76 11.11
C GLU A 58 15.07 -14.94 11.06
N LYS A 59 15.28 -14.10 12.09
CA LYS A 59 16.42 -13.18 12.17
C LYS A 59 17.79 -13.89 12.10
N ASP A 60 17.89 -15.09 12.68
CA ASP A 60 19.16 -15.80 12.82
C ASP A 60 19.28 -17.03 11.91
N THR A 61 18.27 -17.23 11.03
CA THR A 61 18.25 -18.37 10.11
C THR A 61 18.52 -17.92 8.67
N TYR A 62 19.58 -18.41 8.08
CA TYR A 62 19.87 -18.22 6.65
C TYR A 62 19.12 -19.25 5.83
N LEU A 63 18.51 -18.79 4.74
CA LEU A 63 17.87 -19.65 3.77
C LEU A 63 18.93 -20.32 2.88
N ASP A 64 18.69 -21.59 2.55
CA ASP A 64 19.45 -22.26 1.51
C ASP A 64 19.17 -21.64 0.13
N PRO A 65 20.12 -21.67 -0.81
CA PRO A 65 19.86 -21.25 -2.18
C PRO A 65 18.70 -22.06 -2.80
N GLY A 66 17.70 -21.38 -3.36
CA GLY A 66 16.52 -22.04 -3.93
C GLY A 66 15.42 -21.06 -4.30
N ASP A 67 14.31 -21.61 -4.78
CA ASP A 67 13.10 -20.86 -5.10
C ASP A 67 12.16 -20.84 -3.90
N TYR A 68 11.64 -19.65 -3.55
CA TYR A 68 10.75 -19.46 -2.44
C TYR A 68 9.49 -18.73 -2.89
N ALA A 69 8.32 -19.27 -2.55
CA ALA A 69 7.03 -18.64 -2.76
C ALA A 69 6.53 -18.06 -1.43
N TYR A 70 6.36 -16.75 -1.37
CA TYR A 70 5.80 -16.07 -0.20
C TYR A 70 4.36 -15.65 -0.45
N THR A 71 3.47 -15.95 0.50
CA THR A 71 2.09 -15.47 0.51
C THR A 71 1.87 -14.62 1.74
N ILE A 72 1.47 -13.38 1.53
CA ILE A 72 1.18 -12.43 2.61
C ILE A 72 -0.27 -12.00 2.49
N THR A 73 -1.09 -12.39 3.46
CA THR A 73 -2.51 -12.02 3.51
C THR A 73 -2.72 -11.01 4.64
N TYR A 74 -3.35 -9.89 4.31
CA TYR A 74 -3.63 -8.84 5.28
C TYR A 74 -4.89 -8.05 4.90
N THR A 75 -5.47 -7.39 5.88
CA THR A 75 -6.49 -6.38 5.70
C THR A 75 -5.90 -4.99 5.90
N THR A 76 -6.46 -4.01 5.23
CA THR A 76 -6.06 -2.61 5.39
C THR A 76 -7.28 -1.70 5.42
N LYS A 77 -7.15 -0.55 6.06
CA LYS A 77 -8.19 0.48 6.16
C LYS A 77 -7.64 1.82 5.69
N GLY A 78 -8.55 2.65 5.17
CA GLY A 78 -8.19 4.01 4.76
C GLY A 78 -7.54 4.11 3.38
N GLN A 79 -7.72 3.12 2.49
CA GLN A 79 -7.09 3.06 1.17
C GLN A 79 -7.98 3.53 0.02
N VAL A 80 -9.24 3.85 0.28
CA VAL A 80 -10.16 4.35 -0.74
C VAL A 80 -10.09 5.86 -0.83
N GLY A 81 -9.82 6.38 -2.00
CA GLY A 81 -9.92 7.80 -2.34
C GLY A 81 -11.36 8.16 -2.69
N PHE A 82 -11.87 9.27 -2.16
CA PHE A 82 -13.23 9.74 -2.37
C PHE A 82 -13.21 11.01 -3.23
N PHE A 83 -13.51 10.86 -4.51
CA PHE A 83 -13.62 11.95 -5.49
C PHE A 83 -15.07 12.44 -5.61
N PRO A 84 -15.37 13.59 -6.23
CA PRO A 84 -16.74 14.07 -6.39
C PRO A 84 -17.66 13.09 -7.12
N ASP A 85 -17.18 12.45 -8.20
CA ASP A 85 -17.99 11.65 -9.12
C ASP A 85 -17.77 10.14 -9.01
N PHE A 86 -16.74 9.70 -8.30
CA PHE A 86 -16.37 8.29 -8.13
C PHE A 86 -15.56 8.09 -6.85
N ASP A 87 -15.44 6.84 -6.43
CA ASP A 87 -14.50 6.41 -5.42
C ASP A 87 -13.42 5.56 -6.09
N GLU A 88 -12.19 5.53 -5.55
CA GLU A 88 -11.05 4.90 -6.21
C GLU A 88 -10.20 4.09 -5.24
N ILE A 89 -9.81 2.90 -5.66
CA ILE A 89 -8.70 2.17 -5.07
C ILE A 89 -7.45 2.54 -5.87
N TYR A 90 -6.46 3.16 -5.20
CA TYR A 90 -5.14 3.46 -5.73
C TYR A 90 -4.11 2.64 -4.97
N TRP A 91 -3.44 1.71 -5.66
CA TRP A 91 -2.64 0.70 -4.98
C TRP A 91 -1.27 0.48 -5.62
N ASN A 92 -0.20 0.60 -4.82
CA ASN A 92 1.13 0.18 -5.23
C ASN A 92 1.30 -1.33 -4.98
N VAL A 93 1.35 -2.11 -6.06
CA VAL A 93 1.27 -3.58 -6.05
C VAL A 93 2.46 -4.22 -5.34
N ASN A 94 3.68 -3.90 -5.77
CA ASN A 94 4.91 -4.48 -5.20
C ASN A 94 5.67 -3.53 -4.27
N GLY A 95 5.44 -2.22 -4.33
CA GLY A 95 6.25 -1.21 -3.67
C GLY A 95 7.54 -0.91 -4.44
N ASN A 96 8.18 0.21 -4.07
CA ASN A 96 9.39 0.70 -4.71
C ASN A 96 10.67 0.42 -3.89
N GLY A 97 10.59 -0.47 -2.89
CA GLY A 97 11.72 -0.78 -2.00
C GLY A 97 12.63 -1.93 -2.46
N TRP A 98 12.39 -2.49 -3.65
CA TRP A 98 13.12 -3.67 -4.12
C TRP A 98 14.39 -3.29 -4.89
N ALA A 99 15.55 -3.66 -4.36
CA ALA A 99 16.85 -3.43 -5.00
C ALA A 99 17.23 -4.53 -6.02
N PHE A 100 16.24 -5.20 -6.62
CA PHE A 100 16.42 -6.24 -7.64
C PHE A 100 15.32 -6.13 -8.70
N MET A 101 15.55 -6.82 -9.82
CA MET A 101 14.58 -6.86 -10.93
C MET A 101 13.39 -7.75 -10.58
N VAL A 102 12.21 -7.37 -11.04
CA VAL A 102 10.98 -8.16 -10.95
C VAL A 102 10.59 -8.60 -12.36
N ASP A 103 10.77 -9.86 -12.66
CA ASP A 103 10.59 -10.41 -14.02
C ASP A 103 9.14 -10.35 -14.49
N SER A 104 8.20 -10.52 -13.58
CA SER A 104 6.77 -10.47 -13.90
C SER A 104 5.98 -9.90 -12.73
N ILE A 105 5.06 -8.99 -13.05
CA ILE A 105 4.17 -8.38 -12.08
C ILE A 105 2.75 -8.29 -12.61
N SER A 106 1.78 -8.64 -11.77
CA SER A 106 0.35 -8.51 -12.08
C SER A 106 -0.46 -8.21 -10.83
N ALA A 107 -1.65 -7.67 -11.03
CA ALA A 107 -2.63 -7.47 -9.97
C ALA A 107 -4.02 -7.86 -10.48
N LEU A 108 -4.81 -8.47 -9.62
CA LEU A 108 -6.22 -8.74 -9.85
C LEU A 108 -7.03 -8.02 -8.78
N ILE A 109 -7.88 -7.10 -9.21
CA ILE A 109 -8.70 -6.29 -8.32
C ILE A 109 -10.14 -6.78 -8.42
N HIS A 110 -10.73 -7.14 -7.27
CA HIS A 110 -12.13 -7.46 -7.14
C HIS A 110 -12.84 -6.39 -6.32
N LEU A 111 -13.78 -5.71 -6.92
CA LEU A 111 -14.62 -4.73 -6.24
C LEU A 111 -15.76 -5.42 -5.49
N PRO A 112 -16.35 -4.77 -4.44
CA PRO A 112 -17.54 -5.28 -3.74
C PRO A 112 -18.71 -5.55 -4.68
N ALA A 113 -19.65 -6.40 -4.25
CA ALA A 113 -20.77 -6.85 -5.07
C ALA A 113 -21.63 -5.71 -5.66
N ALA A 114 -21.77 -4.60 -4.95
CA ALA A 114 -22.52 -3.42 -5.39
C ALA A 114 -21.72 -2.49 -6.32
N ALA A 115 -20.41 -2.70 -6.48
CA ALA A 115 -19.55 -1.84 -7.27
C ALA A 115 -19.56 -2.22 -8.76
N GLN A 116 -19.29 -1.23 -9.60
CA GLN A 116 -18.99 -1.40 -11.02
C GLN A 116 -17.80 -0.52 -11.39
N VAL A 117 -16.87 -1.08 -12.14
CA VAL A 117 -15.72 -0.36 -12.67
C VAL A 117 -16.19 0.78 -13.56
N LYS A 118 -15.71 1.99 -13.30
CA LYS A 118 -15.95 3.19 -14.13
C LYS A 118 -14.73 3.57 -14.95
N GLN A 119 -13.56 3.44 -14.35
CA GLN A 119 -12.29 3.79 -14.99
C GLN A 119 -11.15 2.97 -14.40
N THR A 120 -10.09 2.83 -15.17
CA THR A 120 -8.87 2.16 -14.78
C THR A 120 -7.66 2.97 -15.20
N ALA A 121 -6.58 2.89 -14.44
CA ALA A 121 -5.28 3.39 -14.83
C ALA A 121 -4.19 2.52 -14.22
N CYS A 122 -3.03 2.49 -14.85
CA CYS A 122 -1.86 1.88 -14.25
C CYS A 122 -0.59 2.68 -14.57
N TYR A 123 0.37 2.62 -13.67
CA TYR A 123 1.64 3.34 -13.75
C TYR A 123 2.79 2.41 -13.41
N THR A 124 3.94 2.63 -14.08
CA THR A 124 5.15 1.84 -13.87
C THR A 124 6.34 2.76 -13.60
N GLY A 125 7.37 2.21 -12.96
CA GLY A 125 8.64 2.91 -12.74
C GLY A 125 8.94 3.21 -11.26
N VAL A 126 9.89 4.10 -11.05
CA VAL A 126 10.30 4.54 -9.71
C VAL A 126 9.21 5.41 -9.05
N LEU A 127 9.32 5.63 -7.76
CA LEU A 127 8.39 6.49 -7.02
C LEU A 127 8.22 7.85 -7.70
N GLY A 128 6.96 8.23 -7.99
CA GLY A 128 6.61 9.47 -8.68
C GLY A 128 6.65 9.40 -10.21
N SER A 129 6.99 8.25 -10.80
CA SER A 129 6.89 8.04 -12.24
C SER A 129 5.43 8.08 -12.72
N THR A 130 5.22 8.61 -13.91
CA THR A 130 3.94 8.64 -14.63
C THR A 130 3.95 7.77 -15.87
N GLU A 131 4.95 6.91 -16.04
CA GLU A 131 5.01 5.95 -17.14
C GLU A 131 3.86 4.95 -17.07
N THR A 132 3.34 4.55 -18.22
CA THR A 132 2.17 3.66 -18.35
C THR A 132 2.49 2.38 -19.10
N ASP A 133 3.69 1.83 -18.93
CA ASP A 133 4.12 0.56 -19.55
C ASP A 133 3.46 -0.66 -18.87
N CYS A 134 2.15 -0.62 -18.81
CA CYS A 134 1.29 -1.65 -18.24
C CYS A 134 0.01 -1.78 -19.09
N ARG A 135 -0.72 -2.83 -18.82
CA ARG A 135 -2.01 -3.10 -19.50
C ARG A 135 -3.03 -3.51 -18.45
N ASP A 136 -4.27 -3.09 -18.66
CA ASP A 136 -5.42 -3.54 -17.90
C ASP A 136 -6.42 -4.28 -18.79
N SER A 137 -7.23 -5.11 -18.18
CA SER A 137 -8.33 -5.83 -18.81
C SER A 137 -9.48 -5.94 -17.81
N ILE A 138 -10.63 -5.36 -18.17
CA ILE A 138 -11.86 -5.54 -17.39
C ILE A 138 -12.41 -6.92 -17.75
N ILE A 139 -12.34 -7.86 -16.79
CA ILE A 139 -12.78 -9.26 -16.96
C ILE A 139 -14.31 -9.33 -16.83
N ASP A 140 -14.86 -8.61 -15.87
CA ASP A 140 -16.28 -8.47 -15.61
C ASP A 140 -16.54 -7.09 -14.96
N PRO A 141 -17.79 -6.67 -14.72
CA PRO A 141 -18.10 -5.35 -14.19
C PRO A 141 -17.41 -4.99 -12.85
N ARG A 142 -16.84 -5.96 -12.13
CA ARG A 142 -16.21 -5.78 -10.82
C ARG A 142 -14.77 -6.26 -10.75
N THR A 143 -14.27 -6.87 -11.82
CA THR A 143 -12.95 -7.50 -11.81
C THR A 143 -12.06 -6.91 -12.88
N VAL A 144 -10.91 -6.39 -12.45
CA VAL A 144 -9.90 -5.83 -13.35
C VAL A 144 -8.58 -6.56 -13.12
N PHE A 145 -7.98 -7.01 -14.20
CA PHE A 145 -6.64 -7.58 -14.22
C PHE A 145 -5.66 -6.56 -14.77
N PHE A 146 -4.53 -6.42 -14.10
CA PHE A 146 -3.42 -5.58 -14.53
C PHE A 146 -2.16 -6.42 -14.73
N ARG A 147 -1.37 -6.05 -15.73
CA ARG A 147 -0.05 -6.63 -15.96
C ARG A 147 0.94 -5.51 -16.31
N GLY A 148 2.03 -5.44 -15.56
CA GLY A 148 3.16 -4.58 -15.86
C GLY A 148 4.22 -5.27 -16.73
N ARG A 149 5.19 -4.48 -17.18
CA ARG A 149 6.43 -4.97 -17.76
C ARG A 149 7.34 -5.60 -16.69
N THR A 150 8.48 -6.12 -17.10
CA THR A 150 9.59 -6.39 -16.18
C THR A 150 10.01 -5.08 -15.51
N MET A 151 10.12 -5.09 -14.18
CA MET A 151 10.51 -3.92 -13.40
C MET A 151 12.01 -3.94 -13.11
N GLY A 152 12.65 -2.79 -13.23
CA GLY A 152 14.03 -2.60 -12.77
C GLY A 152 14.12 -2.42 -11.25
N LEU A 153 15.32 -2.08 -10.78
CA LEU A 153 15.56 -1.79 -9.36
C LEU A 153 14.72 -0.58 -8.93
N TYR A 154 14.07 -0.70 -7.77
CA TYR A 154 13.24 0.35 -7.17
C TYR A 154 12.02 0.76 -8.03
N GLU A 155 11.68 -0.01 -9.04
CA GLU A 155 10.48 0.20 -9.84
C GLU A 155 9.29 -0.61 -9.31
N GLY A 156 8.09 -0.09 -9.52
CA GLY A 156 6.85 -0.71 -9.12
C GLY A 156 5.73 -0.54 -10.14
N LEU A 157 4.69 -1.36 -9.95
CA LEU A 157 3.40 -1.23 -10.60
C LEU A 157 2.43 -0.59 -9.62
N THR A 158 1.82 0.52 -10.03
CA THR A 158 0.69 1.12 -9.33
C THR A 158 -0.55 0.98 -10.18
N VAL A 159 -1.65 0.62 -9.58
CA VAL A 159 -2.95 0.44 -10.26
C VAL A 159 -4.01 1.31 -9.62
N ALA A 160 -4.92 1.83 -10.44
CA ALA A 160 -6.06 2.62 -10.01
C ALA A 160 -7.34 2.03 -10.60
N VAL A 161 -8.37 1.85 -9.76
CA VAL A 161 -9.69 1.39 -10.18
C VAL A 161 -10.74 2.29 -9.56
N GLY A 162 -11.35 3.11 -10.41
CA GLY A 162 -12.47 3.96 -10.04
C GLY A 162 -13.81 3.21 -10.17
N PHE A 163 -14.70 3.41 -9.21
CA PHE A 163 -16.04 2.83 -9.18
C PHE A 163 -17.08 3.85 -8.70
N GLN A 164 -18.37 3.55 -8.83
CA GLN A 164 -19.43 4.49 -8.48
C GLN A 164 -19.45 4.79 -6.97
N LYS A 165 -19.87 6.00 -6.63
CA LYS A 165 -20.07 6.43 -5.24
C LYS A 165 -21.16 5.63 -4.52
N GLY A 166 -21.05 5.64 -3.18
CA GLY A 166 -22.06 5.06 -2.28
C GLY A 166 -21.91 3.56 -2.06
N VAL A 167 -20.88 2.92 -2.61
CA VAL A 167 -20.53 1.51 -2.34
C VAL A 167 -19.76 1.39 -1.04
N VAL A 168 -18.86 2.33 -0.80
CA VAL A 168 -18.06 2.43 0.42
C VAL A 168 -18.49 3.69 1.16
N ALA A 169 -18.67 3.58 2.47
CA ALA A 169 -19.00 4.74 3.29
C ALA A 169 -17.78 5.66 3.40
N GLU A 170 -17.97 6.92 2.99
CA GLU A 170 -16.94 7.94 3.17
C GLU A 170 -16.77 8.22 4.68
N PRO A 171 -15.54 8.23 5.21
CA PRO A 171 -15.31 8.60 6.60
C PRO A 171 -15.83 10.01 6.89
N PRO A 172 -16.38 10.27 8.06
CA PRO A 172 -16.80 11.62 8.41
C PRO A 172 -15.60 12.58 8.36
N PRO A 173 -15.81 13.84 7.99
CA PRO A 173 -14.73 14.82 8.00
C PRO A 173 -14.16 14.94 9.42
N PRO A 174 -12.84 15.16 9.55
CA PRO A 174 -12.21 15.29 10.85
C PRO A 174 -12.85 16.41 11.64
N THR A 175 -13.12 16.16 12.90
CA THR A 175 -13.73 17.14 13.82
C THR A 175 -12.80 18.34 14.01
N PHE A 176 -13.35 19.48 14.47
CA PHE A 176 -12.54 20.66 14.79
C PHE A 176 -11.37 20.33 15.72
N TRP A 177 -11.59 19.48 16.71
CA TRP A 177 -10.56 19.08 17.67
C TRP A 177 -9.46 18.23 17.05
N GLU A 178 -9.79 17.31 16.14
CA GLU A 178 -8.79 16.52 15.41
C GLU A 178 -7.92 17.40 14.50
N LYS A 179 -8.51 18.44 13.88
CA LYS A 179 -7.78 19.40 13.05
C LYS A 179 -6.84 20.32 13.84
N HIS A 180 -7.20 20.67 15.07
CA HIS A 180 -6.55 21.75 15.83
C HIS A 180 -5.92 21.30 17.14
N ALA A 181 -5.99 20.01 17.50
CA ALA A 181 -5.46 19.48 18.75
C ALA A 181 -3.95 19.79 18.93
N VAL A 182 -3.13 19.54 17.90
CA VAL A 182 -1.70 19.78 17.98
C VAL A 182 -1.33 21.27 18.08
N PRO A 183 -1.87 22.17 17.22
CA PRO A 183 -1.58 23.60 17.37
C PRO A 183 -2.13 24.22 18.66
N LEU A 184 -3.27 23.76 19.17
CA LEU A 184 -3.82 24.25 20.44
C LEU A 184 -2.97 23.86 21.63
N VAL A 185 -2.50 22.63 21.70
CA VAL A 185 -1.58 22.16 22.78
C VAL A 185 -0.24 22.89 22.68
N GLY A 186 0.31 23.06 21.49
CA GLY A 186 1.54 23.83 21.26
C GLY A 186 1.39 25.29 21.70
N GLY A 187 0.30 25.94 21.32
CA GLY A 187 -0.02 27.31 21.73
C GLY A 187 -0.16 27.49 23.25
N PHE A 188 -0.75 26.52 23.92
CA PHE A 188 -0.92 26.55 25.39
C PHE A 188 0.41 26.40 26.13
N ILE A 189 1.30 25.53 25.66
CA ILE A 189 2.66 25.35 26.21
C ILE A 189 3.49 26.63 26.00
N THR A 190 3.43 27.24 24.83
CA THR A 190 4.16 28.48 24.54
C THR A 190 3.66 29.64 25.41
N LEU A 191 2.36 29.73 25.66
CA LEU A 191 1.78 30.76 26.53
C LEU A 191 2.21 30.57 28.01
N LEU A 192 2.27 29.33 28.50
CA LEU A 192 2.76 29.03 29.85
C LEU A 192 4.23 29.37 30.03
N LEU A 193 5.08 29.17 28.99
CA LEU A 193 6.49 29.53 29.05
C LEU A 193 6.76 31.03 28.98
N LEU A 194 5.82 31.83 28.47
CA LEU A 194 5.92 33.31 28.45
C LEU A 194 5.41 33.96 29.75
N LEU A 195 4.77 33.20 30.64
CA LEU A 195 4.27 33.67 31.93
C LEU A 195 5.16 33.31 33.12
N TYR A 196 6.30 32.63 32.87
CA TYR A 196 7.37 32.31 33.83
C TYR A 196 8.63 33.11 33.50
#